data_018a2f8afc8cf96b640f150b84480c5e
#
_entry.id   018a2f8afc8cf96b640f150b84480c5e
#
_cell.length_a   1.000
_cell.length_b   1.000
_cell.length_c   1.000
_cell.angle_alpha   90.00
_cell.angle_beta   90.00
_cell.angle_gamma   90.00
#
_symmetry.space_group_name_H-M   'P 1'
#
loop_
_entity.id
_entity.type
_entity.pdbx_description
1 polymer ?
#
loop_
_entity_poly.entity_id
_entity_poly.type
_entity_poly.pdbx_seq_one_letter_code
_entity_poly.pdbx_strand_id
1 'polypeptide(L)'
;MQNLFYKSLLENFGYQPTKNQLEVIGELTDFVFLKAKRHLFVLKGYAGTGKTSLVGALVNTLPVINFDSVLLAPTGRAAKVLSNYANKPAFTIHKMIYQLQSGGDGFTRATIKQNKFQNTVFLVDEASMISDGGALRSRDWGESK
;
A
#
# COMPACT_ATOMS: atom_id res chain seq x y z
N MET A 1 3.49 -2.28 21.35
CA MET A 1 2.78 -2.45 20.07
C MET A 1 3.72 -2.33 18.86
N GLN A 2 4.50 -1.27 18.78
CA GLN A 2 5.40 -1.05 17.65
C GLN A 2 6.46 -2.14 17.49
N ASN A 3 7.08 -2.58 18.58
CA ASN A 3 8.04 -3.68 18.55
C ASN A 3 7.43 -5.02 18.14
N LEU A 4 6.20 -5.29 18.57
CA LEU A 4 5.47 -6.48 18.17
C LEU A 4 5.17 -6.47 16.67
N PHE A 5 4.73 -5.34 16.15
CA PHE A 5 4.47 -5.15 14.72
C PHE A 5 5.75 -5.37 13.90
N TYR A 6 6.86 -4.75 14.30
CA TYR A 6 8.14 -4.90 13.63
C TYR A 6 8.60 -6.37 13.57
N LYS A 7 8.53 -7.08 14.69
CA LYS A 7 8.88 -8.50 14.74
C LYS A 7 7.96 -9.34 13.84
N SER A 8 6.66 -9.10 13.91
CA SER A 8 5.69 -9.82 13.07
C SER A 8 5.90 -9.55 11.59
N LEU A 9 6.26 -8.32 11.23
CA LEU A 9 6.56 -7.95 9.85
C LEU A 9 7.81 -8.69 9.34
N LEU A 10 8.85 -8.78 10.14
CA LEU A 10 10.06 -9.55 9.80
C LEU A 10 9.75 -11.04 9.63
N GLU A 11 8.95 -11.62 10.51
CA GLU A 11 8.55 -13.03 10.41
C GLU A 11 7.72 -13.28 9.15
N ASN A 12 6.75 -12.43 8.86
CA ASN A 12 5.91 -12.54 7.67
C ASN A 12 6.66 -12.27 6.37
N PHE A 13 7.75 -11.51 6.42
CA PHE A 13 8.61 -11.28 5.25
C PHE A 13 9.26 -12.58 4.77
N GLY A 14 9.61 -13.48 5.70
CA GLY A 14 10.02 -14.86 5.40
C GLY A 14 11.39 -15.04 4.79
N TYR A 15 12.15 -13.99 4.56
CA TYR A 15 13.50 -14.01 4.02
C TYR A 15 14.47 -13.34 4.97
N GLN A 16 15.76 -13.67 4.84
CA GLN A 16 16.82 -12.94 5.53
C GLN A 16 16.95 -11.56 4.89
N PRO A 17 16.53 -10.47 5.56
CA PRO A 17 16.58 -9.15 4.97
C PRO A 17 18.01 -8.63 4.87
N THR A 18 18.30 -7.86 3.84
CA THR A 18 19.52 -7.08 3.73
C THR A 18 19.50 -5.93 4.74
N LYS A 19 20.65 -5.30 4.98
CA LYS A 19 20.73 -4.13 5.85
C LYS A 19 19.80 -3.01 5.41
N ASN A 20 19.75 -2.73 4.10
CA ASN A 20 18.87 -1.71 3.55
C ASN A 20 17.38 -2.08 3.73
N GLN A 21 17.05 -3.35 3.52
CA GLN A 21 15.68 -3.84 3.75
C GLN A 21 15.27 -3.72 5.22
N LEU A 22 16.15 -4.00 6.16
CA LEU A 22 15.89 -3.80 7.59
C LEU A 22 15.60 -2.34 7.92
N GLU A 23 16.36 -1.41 7.36
CA GLU A 23 16.14 0.03 7.55
C GLU A 23 14.76 0.46 7.02
N VAL A 24 14.41 0.01 5.82
CA VAL A 24 13.11 0.31 5.21
C VAL A 24 11.95 -0.29 6.01
N ILE A 25 12.09 -1.52 6.49
CA ILE A 25 11.07 -2.17 7.32
C ILE A 25 10.89 -1.40 8.64
N GLY A 26 11.98 -0.91 9.24
CA GLY A 26 11.92 -0.06 10.42
C GLY A 26 11.20 1.27 10.18
N GLU A 27 11.52 1.93 9.06
CA GLU A 27 10.86 3.18 8.67
C GLU A 27 9.38 2.99 8.32
N LEU A 28 9.04 1.87 7.67
CA LEU A 28 7.66 1.52 7.38
C LEU A 28 6.86 1.26 8.67
N THR A 29 7.48 0.63 9.65
CA THR A 29 6.89 0.45 10.98
C THR A 29 6.62 1.81 11.62
N ASP A 30 7.58 2.72 11.64
CA ASP A 30 7.39 4.07 12.16
C ASP A 30 6.29 4.83 11.43
N PHE A 31 6.23 4.68 10.12
CA PHE A 31 5.20 5.29 9.27
C PHE A 31 3.79 4.82 9.65
N VAL A 32 3.59 3.51 9.87
CA VAL A 32 2.29 2.95 10.24
C VAL A 32 1.80 3.49 11.58
N PHE A 33 2.70 3.78 12.50
CA PHE A 33 2.37 4.33 13.82
C PHE A 33 2.32 5.86 13.89
N LEU A 34 2.55 6.55 12.76
CA LEU A 34 2.43 8.01 12.71
C LEU A 34 0.97 8.44 12.93
N LYS A 35 0.77 9.42 13.80
CA LYS A 35 -0.54 10.02 14.09
C LYS A 35 -0.88 11.19 13.19
N ALA A 36 -0.12 11.44 12.15
CA ALA A 36 -0.37 12.54 11.20
C ALA A 36 -1.63 12.27 10.36
N LYS A 37 -2.36 13.32 10.03
CA LYS A 37 -3.61 13.20 9.24
C LYS A 37 -3.39 12.79 7.78
N ARG A 38 -2.24 13.13 7.21
CA ARG A 38 -1.88 12.80 5.81
C ARG A 38 -0.41 12.50 5.75
N HIS A 39 -0.09 11.31 5.37
CA HIS A 39 1.29 10.88 5.15
C HIS A 39 1.34 9.82 4.07
N LEU A 40 2.45 9.79 3.36
CA LEU A 40 2.68 8.91 2.24
C LEU A 40 4.07 8.31 2.35
N PHE A 41 4.16 7.01 2.15
CA PHE A 41 5.42 6.28 2.07
C PHE A 41 5.59 5.77 0.65
N VAL A 42 6.70 6.10 -0.01
CA VAL A 42 7.00 5.63 -1.36
C VAL A 42 8.15 4.64 -1.31
N LEU A 43 7.89 3.43 -1.75
CA LEU A 43 8.86 2.37 -1.87
C LEU A 43 9.28 2.23 -3.33
N LYS A 44 10.56 2.45 -3.61
CA LYS A 44 11.14 2.28 -4.94
C LYS A 44 12.09 1.08 -4.95
N GLY A 45 12.15 0.40 -6.08
CA GLY A 45 13.09 -0.69 -6.28
C GLY A 45 12.83 -1.37 -7.61
N TYR A 46 13.87 -2.01 -8.14
CA TYR A 46 13.76 -2.77 -9.38
C TYR A 46 12.92 -4.04 -9.21
N ALA A 47 12.46 -4.60 -10.32
CA ALA A 47 11.79 -5.90 -10.33
C ALA A 47 12.69 -6.97 -9.70
N GLY A 48 12.10 -7.88 -8.91
CA GLY A 48 12.85 -8.97 -8.27
C GLY A 48 13.58 -8.59 -6.98
N THR A 49 13.33 -7.40 -6.41
CA THR A 49 14.00 -6.92 -5.19
C THR A 49 13.25 -7.25 -3.89
N GLY A 50 12.16 -8.00 -3.96
CA GLY A 50 11.38 -8.41 -2.79
C GLY A 50 10.27 -7.44 -2.38
N LYS A 51 9.93 -6.43 -3.19
CA LYS A 51 8.81 -5.51 -2.91
C LYS A 51 7.48 -6.25 -2.75
N THR A 52 7.23 -7.22 -3.61
CA THR A 52 6.05 -8.09 -3.57
C THR A 52 5.94 -8.84 -2.25
N SER A 53 7.06 -9.41 -1.78
CA SER A 53 7.12 -10.10 -0.50
C SER A 53 6.85 -9.17 0.68
N LEU A 54 7.36 -7.94 0.62
CA LEU A 54 7.10 -6.93 1.63
C LEU A 54 5.61 -6.53 1.67
N VAL A 55 4.99 -6.34 0.52
CA VAL A 55 3.56 -6.02 0.44
C VAL A 55 2.71 -7.14 1.04
N GLY A 56 2.99 -8.38 0.70
CA GLY A 56 2.32 -9.54 1.28
C GLY A 56 2.52 -9.62 2.80
N ALA A 57 3.74 -9.42 3.26
CA ALA A 57 4.07 -9.39 4.69
C ALA A 57 3.31 -8.28 5.43
N LEU A 58 3.25 -7.09 4.85
CA LEU A 58 2.53 -5.96 5.45
C LEU A 58 1.03 -6.24 5.56
N VAL A 59 0.41 -6.75 4.50
CA VAL A 59 -1.01 -7.14 4.49
C VAL A 59 -1.31 -8.15 5.60
N ASN A 60 -0.43 -9.11 5.82
CA ASN A 60 -0.59 -10.13 6.86
C ASN A 60 -0.30 -9.61 8.27
N THR A 61 0.48 -8.54 8.40
CA THR A 61 0.91 -8.03 9.71
C THR A 61 -0.03 -6.95 10.25
N LEU A 62 -0.64 -6.14 9.41
CA LEU A 62 -1.53 -5.04 9.83
C LEU A 62 -2.65 -5.48 10.79
N PRO A 63 -3.28 -6.65 10.63
CA PRO A 63 -4.30 -7.11 11.59
C PRO A 63 -3.80 -7.27 13.02
N VAL A 64 -2.49 -7.48 13.23
CA VAL A 64 -1.90 -7.60 14.59
C VAL A 64 -2.15 -6.34 15.42
N ILE A 65 -2.26 -5.19 14.79
CA ILE A 65 -2.55 -3.90 15.44
C ILE A 65 -3.95 -3.39 15.14
N ASN A 66 -4.84 -4.26 14.70
CA ASN A 66 -6.23 -3.93 14.31
C ASN A 66 -6.32 -2.91 13.18
N PHE A 67 -5.36 -2.92 12.27
CA PHE A 67 -5.38 -2.15 11.04
C PHE A 67 -5.83 -3.04 9.89
N ASP A 68 -6.50 -2.43 8.93
CA ASP A 68 -6.85 -3.06 7.66
C ASP A 68 -5.98 -2.51 6.53
N SER A 69 -6.06 -3.14 5.38
CA SER A 69 -5.39 -2.70 4.16
C SER A 69 -6.36 -2.68 2.99
N VAL A 70 -6.16 -1.71 2.12
CA VAL A 70 -6.85 -1.61 0.82
C VAL A 70 -5.80 -1.63 -0.26
N LEU A 71 -5.92 -2.58 -1.17
CA LEU A 71 -4.99 -2.78 -2.27
C LEU A 71 -5.52 -2.08 -3.52
N LEU A 72 -4.70 -1.21 -4.09
CA LEU A 72 -5.06 -0.41 -5.25
C LEU A 72 -4.02 -0.54 -6.35
N ALA A 73 -4.48 -0.50 -7.59
CA ALA A 73 -3.63 -0.47 -8.77
C ALA A 73 -4.22 0.47 -9.83
N PRO A 74 -3.41 1.01 -10.75
CA PRO A 74 -3.90 1.96 -11.75
C PRO A 74 -4.81 1.33 -12.81
N THR A 75 -4.68 0.01 -13.06
CA THR A 75 -5.46 -0.72 -14.06
C THR A 75 -6.08 -1.99 -13.48
N GLY A 76 -7.14 -2.49 -14.11
CA GLY A 76 -7.77 -3.76 -13.71
C GLY A 76 -6.82 -4.95 -13.78
N ARG A 77 -5.95 -4.98 -14.78
CA ARG A 77 -4.94 -6.04 -14.94
C ARG A 77 -3.90 -6.00 -13.80
N ALA A 78 -3.39 -4.83 -13.48
CA ALA A 78 -2.46 -4.65 -12.36
C ALA A 78 -3.12 -4.99 -11.01
N ALA A 79 -4.38 -4.62 -10.83
CA ALA A 79 -5.16 -4.99 -9.64
C ALA A 79 -5.29 -6.52 -9.49
N LYS A 80 -5.53 -7.23 -10.58
CA LYS A 80 -5.62 -8.70 -10.56
C LYS A 80 -4.29 -9.35 -10.17
N VAL A 81 -3.17 -8.86 -10.70
CA VAL A 81 -1.82 -9.34 -10.34
C VAL A 81 -1.54 -9.07 -8.87
N LEU A 82 -1.83 -7.86 -8.40
CA LEU A 82 -1.66 -7.47 -6.99
C LEU A 82 -2.48 -8.37 -6.06
N SER A 83 -3.75 -8.62 -6.40
CA SER A 83 -4.63 -9.51 -5.64
C SER A 83 -4.07 -10.92 -5.52
N ASN A 84 -3.47 -11.44 -6.58
CA ASN A 84 -2.96 -12.80 -6.60
C ASN A 84 -1.78 -12.99 -5.64
N TYR A 85 -0.81 -12.06 -5.63
CA TYR A 85 0.35 -12.25 -4.75
C TYR A 85 0.11 -11.76 -3.31
N ALA A 86 -0.79 -10.83 -3.09
CA ALA A 86 -1.14 -10.38 -1.74
C ALA A 86 -2.22 -11.26 -1.09
N ASN A 87 -2.83 -12.16 -1.85
CA ASN A 87 -3.93 -13.03 -1.42
C ASN A 87 -5.08 -12.26 -0.76
N LYS A 88 -5.41 -11.12 -1.31
CA LYS A 88 -6.48 -10.21 -0.87
C LYS A 88 -7.05 -9.49 -2.07
N PRO A 89 -8.36 -9.18 -2.11
CA PRO A 89 -8.94 -8.43 -3.21
C PRO A 89 -8.25 -7.08 -3.41
N ALA A 90 -7.97 -6.72 -4.66
CA ALA A 90 -7.43 -5.45 -5.06
C ALA A 90 -8.36 -4.76 -6.05
N PHE A 91 -8.37 -3.44 -6.03
CA PHE A 91 -9.26 -2.62 -6.83
C PHE A 91 -8.46 -1.62 -7.66
N THR A 92 -9.07 -1.09 -8.70
CA THR A 92 -8.49 0.05 -9.39
C THR A 92 -8.66 1.31 -8.53
N ILE A 93 -7.70 2.23 -8.63
CA ILE A 93 -7.76 3.52 -7.94
C ILE A 93 -9.03 4.26 -8.35
N HIS A 94 -9.34 4.26 -9.64
CA HIS A 94 -10.53 4.92 -10.19
C HIS A 94 -11.83 4.39 -9.57
N LYS A 95 -11.99 3.07 -9.52
CA LYS A 95 -13.18 2.44 -8.92
C LYS A 95 -13.31 2.73 -7.43
N MET A 96 -12.19 2.83 -6.72
CA MET A 96 -12.18 3.11 -5.28
C MET A 96 -12.54 4.56 -4.97
N ILE A 97 -12.05 5.50 -5.77
CA ILE A 97 -12.20 6.94 -5.50
C ILE A 97 -13.52 7.49 -6.03
N TYR A 98 -13.94 7.04 -7.22
CA TYR A 98 -15.11 7.57 -7.90
C TYR A 98 -16.34 6.69 -7.72
N GLN A 99 -17.46 7.33 -7.50
CA GLN A 99 -18.76 6.70 -7.52
C GLN A 99 -19.50 7.14 -8.78
N LEU A 100 -19.99 6.16 -9.55
CA LEU A 100 -20.83 6.42 -10.70
C LEU A 100 -22.26 6.59 -10.22
N GLN A 101 -22.85 7.74 -10.51
CA GLN A 101 -24.26 8.03 -10.23
C GLN A 101 -25.01 8.15 -11.55
N SER A 102 -26.08 7.37 -11.69
CA SER A 102 -27.03 7.56 -12.78
C SER A 102 -27.98 8.68 -12.41
N GLY A 103 -27.93 9.77 -13.17
CA GLY A 103 -28.91 10.83 -13.04
C GLY A 103 -30.27 10.44 -13.61
N GLY A 104 -31.36 11.01 -13.09
CA GLY A 104 -32.72 10.78 -13.60
C GLY A 104 -32.94 11.21 -15.06
N ASP A 105 -31.98 11.89 -15.66
CA ASP A 105 -31.93 12.32 -17.06
C ASP A 105 -31.17 11.33 -17.97
N GLY A 106 -30.79 10.16 -17.44
CA GLY A 106 -30.04 9.14 -18.19
C GLY A 106 -28.54 9.37 -18.30
N PHE A 107 -28.03 10.45 -17.76
CA PHE A 107 -26.58 10.70 -17.72
C PHE A 107 -25.93 10.09 -16.49
N THR A 108 -24.77 9.47 -16.69
CA THR A 108 -23.94 8.95 -15.61
C THR A 108 -22.88 9.98 -15.23
N ARG A 109 -22.87 10.37 -13.96
CA ARG A 109 -21.85 11.29 -13.43
C ARG A 109 -20.93 10.58 -12.47
N ALA A 110 -19.63 10.83 -12.59
CA ALA A 110 -18.64 10.37 -11.63
C ALA A 110 -18.48 11.38 -10.50
N THR A 111 -18.67 10.93 -9.27
CA THR A 111 -18.45 11.73 -8.06
C THR A 111 -17.41 11.06 -7.18
N ILE A 112 -16.61 11.88 -6.45
CA ILE A 112 -15.62 11.36 -5.52
C ILE A 112 -16.34 10.80 -4.30
N LYS A 113 -16.02 9.53 -3.95
CA LYS A 113 -16.54 8.90 -2.74
C LYS A 113 -15.96 9.56 -1.49
N GLN A 114 -16.80 9.71 -0.47
CA GLN A 114 -16.34 10.10 0.84
C GLN A 114 -15.45 8.99 1.44
N ASN A 115 -14.29 9.37 1.98
CA ASN A 115 -13.42 8.41 2.67
C ASN A 115 -13.97 8.10 4.06
N LYS A 116 -14.46 6.88 4.24
CA LYS A 116 -15.00 6.36 5.52
C LYS A 116 -14.04 5.39 6.20
N PHE A 117 -12.86 5.14 5.63
CA PHE A 117 -11.91 4.18 6.18
C PHE A 117 -11.22 4.75 7.42
N GLN A 118 -11.09 3.92 8.44
CA GLN A 118 -10.34 4.20 9.66
C GLN A 118 -9.33 3.09 9.90
N ASN A 119 -8.19 3.44 10.48
CA ASN A 119 -7.11 2.48 10.75
C ASN A 119 -6.79 1.59 9.53
N THR A 120 -6.68 2.22 8.38
CA THR A 120 -6.51 1.53 7.10
C THR A 120 -5.29 2.07 6.37
N VAL A 121 -4.46 1.16 5.88
CA VAL A 121 -3.32 1.47 5.02
C VAL A 121 -3.72 1.19 3.57
N PHE A 122 -3.57 2.19 2.72
CA PHE A 122 -3.77 2.05 1.29
C PHE A 122 -2.44 1.69 0.64
N LEU A 123 -2.41 0.55 -0.01
CA LEU A 123 -1.25 0.04 -0.73
C LEU A 123 -1.49 0.20 -2.23
N VAL A 124 -0.71 1.06 -2.86
CA VAL A 124 -0.83 1.35 -4.29
C VAL A 124 0.37 0.78 -5.02
N ASP A 125 0.14 -0.19 -5.89
CA ASP A 125 1.16 -0.75 -6.76
C ASP A 125 1.28 0.08 -8.05
N GLU A 126 2.48 0.07 -8.64
CA GLU A 126 2.79 0.84 -9.85
C GLU A 126 2.51 2.35 -9.72
N ALA A 127 2.82 2.92 -8.56
CA ALA A 127 2.57 4.32 -8.25
C ALA A 127 3.27 5.32 -9.21
N SER A 128 4.27 4.87 -9.95
CA SER A 128 4.96 5.68 -10.98
C SER A 128 4.03 6.17 -12.10
N MET A 129 2.88 5.52 -12.28
CA MET A 129 1.85 5.91 -13.25
C MET A 129 0.93 7.02 -12.71
N ILE A 130 1.09 7.42 -11.46
CA ILE A 130 0.27 8.45 -10.83
C ILE A 130 1.03 9.77 -10.86
N SER A 131 0.45 10.79 -11.48
CA SER A 131 0.97 12.16 -11.42
C SER A 131 0.63 12.78 -10.08
N ASP A 132 1.57 13.51 -9.51
CA ASP A 132 1.43 14.02 -8.17
C ASP A 132 1.81 15.49 -8.01
N GLY A 133 1.33 16.09 -6.92
CA GLY A 133 1.67 17.43 -6.44
C GLY A 133 2.02 17.48 -4.95
N GLY A 134 2.50 16.42 -4.32
CA GLY A 134 2.75 16.36 -2.88
C GLY A 134 4.18 16.04 -2.46
N ALA A 135 4.53 16.37 -1.22
CA ALA A 135 5.82 16.02 -0.63
C ALA A 135 5.95 14.51 -0.41
N LEU A 136 6.87 13.87 -1.12
CA LEU A 136 7.08 12.44 -1.09
C LEU A 136 8.30 12.08 -0.24
N ARG A 137 8.14 11.15 0.70
CA ARG A 137 9.25 10.36 1.22
C ARG A 137 9.44 9.15 0.31
N SER A 138 10.56 9.10 -0.41
CA SER A 138 10.92 7.94 -1.22
C SER A 138 12.10 7.20 -0.60
N ARG A 139 12.01 5.88 -0.59
CA ARG A 139 13.10 5.00 -0.16
C ARG A 139 13.35 3.94 -1.21
N ASP A 140 14.61 3.70 -1.49
CA ASP A 140 15.02 2.67 -2.43
C ASP A 140 15.14 1.32 -1.73
N TRP A 141 14.50 0.34 -2.33
CA TRP A 141 14.46 -1.03 -1.85
C TRP A 141 15.33 -1.92 -2.73
N GLY A 142 16.25 -2.62 -2.12
CA GLY A 142 17.05 -3.64 -2.84
C GLY A 142 18.36 -3.15 -3.43
N GLU A 143 18.77 -1.91 -3.24
CA GLU A 143 20.14 -1.49 -3.53
C GLU A 143 21.03 -1.86 -2.33
N SER A 144 21.84 -2.89 -2.51
CA SER A 144 22.96 -3.13 -1.62
C SER A 144 24.13 -2.27 -2.10
N LYS A 145 24.44 -1.26 -1.35
CA LYS A 145 25.76 -0.65 -1.44
C LYS A 145 26.73 -1.40 -0.58
#